data_94e72cc6b0df2fee39c400251c21a24f
#
_entry.id   94e72cc6b0df2fee39c400251c21a24f
#
_cell.length_a   1.000
_cell.length_b   1.000
_cell.length_c   1.000
_cell.angle_alpha   90.00
_cell.angle_beta   90.00
_cell.angle_gamma   90.00
#
_symmetry.space_group_name_H-M   'P 1'
#
loop_
_entity.id
_entity.type
_entity.pdbx_description
1 polymer ?
#
loop_
_entity_poly.entity_id
_entity_poly.type
_entity_poly.pdbx_seq_one_letter_code
_entity_poly.pdbx_strand_id
1 'polypeptide(L)'
;MAQNQAFNTKAFQSLREWIEHLQNSDRLVRAKPGIPLKYTLAAVAKKLDGEKAVLFPNPEGHSISVVSGIVSRREWIAEAMGVSNGMLLEHFREAVLNPIPCEEVKRAPAQEVAQKIPIDIEKILPIPTHNEHDSGAYITAGLVIARNPETGKQNVSINRLQINGPDKLGILILPRDLSKFYEMAEGKNEPLPVSICIGSDPMSLLASQAILPLNTDELEVAGGLLKQPLNVVKSITNEVRVPASSEIVIEGRLLPEVREMEGPFGEFPQYYGPAGNRQVIKIDAITHRKQPVFHTIVPAAMEHLLLGAIPREASILTALQRQFSNVIDVHLSCLLYTSDAADEGLGVDLGGRR
;
A
#
# COMPACT_ATOMS: atom_id res chain seq x y z
N MET A 1 22.29 19.47 -22.66
CA MET A 1 21.03 20.22 -22.89
C MET A 1 19.95 19.43 -22.14
N ALA A 2 19.60 19.84 -20.94
CA ALA A 2 18.52 19.22 -20.17
C ALA A 2 17.20 19.64 -20.84
N GLN A 3 16.47 18.65 -21.36
CA GLN A 3 15.10 18.87 -21.83
C GLN A 3 14.26 19.29 -20.61
N ASN A 4 13.79 20.54 -20.59
CA ASN A 4 12.71 20.99 -19.74
C ASN A 4 11.44 20.19 -20.12
N GLN A 5 11.26 19.02 -19.55
CA GLN A 5 9.95 18.38 -19.52
C GLN A 5 9.07 19.27 -18.65
N ALA A 6 8.02 19.84 -19.25
CA ALA A 6 6.99 20.57 -18.51
C ALA A 6 6.42 19.59 -17.47
N PHE A 7 6.68 19.84 -16.19
CA PHE A 7 6.09 19.07 -15.10
C PHE A 7 4.57 19.16 -15.21
N ASN A 8 3.93 18.02 -15.29
CA ASN A 8 2.49 17.94 -15.15
C ASN A 8 2.16 18.44 -13.73
N THR A 9 1.54 19.59 -13.63
CA THR A 9 1.27 20.26 -12.34
C THR A 9 0.11 19.61 -11.57
N LYS A 10 -0.47 18.54 -12.08
CA LYS A 10 -1.60 17.83 -11.47
C LYS A 10 -1.20 16.41 -11.08
N ALA A 11 -1.49 16.04 -9.82
CA ALA A 11 -1.29 14.67 -9.34
C ALA A 11 -2.23 13.68 -10.05
N PHE A 12 -1.78 12.41 -10.18
CA PHE A 12 -2.55 11.33 -10.79
C PHE A 12 -3.60 10.80 -9.81
N GLN A 13 -4.84 10.69 -10.26
CA GLN A 13 -6.00 10.39 -9.42
C GLN A 13 -6.44 8.91 -9.45
N SER A 14 -5.79 8.11 -10.29
CA SER A 14 -6.08 6.68 -10.40
C SER A 14 -4.83 5.89 -10.78
N LEU A 15 -4.82 4.61 -10.43
CA LEU A 15 -3.79 3.68 -10.89
C LEU A 15 -3.72 3.65 -12.42
N ARG A 16 -4.84 3.75 -13.13
CA ARG A 16 -4.90 3.68 -14.59
C ARG A 16 -4.22 4.85 -15.26
N GLU A 17 -4.50 6.06 -14.81
CA GLU A 17 -3.83 7.26 -15.31
C GLU A 17 -2.31 7.14 -15.11
N TRP A 18 -1.88 6.63 -13.96
CA TRP A 18 -0.48 6.44 -13.66
C TRP A 18 0.18 5.33 -14.51
N ILE A 19 -0.48 4.18 -14.69
CA ILE A 19 0.00 3.11 -15.60
C ILE A 19 0.13 3.61 -17.03
N GLU A 20 -0.86 4.35 -17.53
CA GLU A 20 -0.82 4.93 -18.87
C GLU A 20 0.36 5.91 -19.01
N HIS A 21 0.57 6.75 -18.01
CA HIS A 21 1.72 7.66 -17.98
C HIS A 21 3.06 6.92 -17.99
N LEU A 22 3.23 5.87 -17.17
CA LEU A 22 4.43 5.03 -17.17
C LEU A 22 4.64 4.34 -18.52
N GLN A 23 3.58 3.89 -19.16
CA GLN A 23 3.64 3.27 -20.48
C GLN A 23 4.09 4.29 -21.56
N ASN A 24 3.50 5.47 -21.57
CA ASN A 24 3.80 6.53 -22.53
C ASN A 24 5.22 7.10 -22.37
N SER A 25 5.80 7.00 -21.18
CA SER A 25 7.17 7.42 -20.86
C SER A 25 8.20 6.29 -20.94
N ASP A 26 7.86 5.15 -21.53
CA ASP A 26 8.72 3.96 -21.64
C ASP A 26 9.24 3.44 -20.30
N ARG A 27 8.43 3.56 -19.23
CA ARG A 27 8.77 3.11 -17.88
C ARG A 27 7.97 1.88 -17.43
N LEU A 28 7.16 1.30 -18.32
CA LEU A 28 6.40 0.09 -18.09
C LEU A 28 6.68 -0.97 -19.15
N VAL A 29 7.01 -2.18 -18.69
CA VAL A 29 7.18 -3.35 -19.55
C VAL A 29 5.94 -4.23 -19.45
N ARG A 30 5.46 -4.74 -20.59
CA ARG A 30 4.45 -5.79 -20.64
C ARG A 30 5.14 -7.15 -20.71
N ALA A 31 4.94 -7.98 -19.72
CA ALA A 31 5.40 -9.37 -19.74
C ALA A 31 4.61 -10.21 -20.76
N LYS A 32 5.11 -11.38 -21.10
CA LYS A 32 4.34 -12.36 -21.89
C LYS A 32 3.14 -12.85 -21.07
N PRO A 33 1.98 -13.14 -21.69
CA PRO A 33 0.86 -13.79 -20.99
C PRO A 33 1.25 -15.16 -20.40
N GLY A 34 0.56 -15.58 -19.34
CA GLY A 34 0.73 -16.90 -18.76
C GLY A 34 1.92 -17.03 -17.80
N ILE A 35 2.56 -15.92 -17.37
CA ILE A 35 3.60 -15.97 -16.34
C ILE A 35 3.03 -16.60 -15.05
N PRO A 36 3.71 -17.62 -14.46
CA PRO A 36 3.29 -18.23 -13.21
C PRO A 36 3.22 -17.22 -12.05
N LEU A 37 2.16 -17.31 -11.25
CA LEU A 37 1.97 -16.50 -10.04
C LEU A 37 2.97 -16.88 -8.94
N LYS A 38 3.34 -18.16 -8.88
CA LYS A 38 4.28 -18.65 -7.89
C LYS A 38 5.72 -18.32 -8.29
N TYR A 39 6.37 -17.45 -7.55
CA TYR A 39 7.77 -17.01 -7.63
C TYR A 39 8.17 -16.29 -8.92
N THR A 40 7.73 -16.78 -10.09
CA THR A 40 8.19 -16.26 -11.38
C THR A 40 7.77 -14.80 -11.60
N LEU A 41 6.53 -14.46 -11.26
CA LEU A 41 6.02 -13.08 -11.34
C LEU A 41 6.88 -12.14 -10.49
N ALA A 42 7.11 -12.51 -9.22
CA ALA A 42 7.92 -11.71 -8.30
C ALA A 42 9.39 -11.61 -8.74
N ALA A 43 9.97 -12.70 -9.26
CA ALA A 43 11.35 -12.69 -9.76
C ALA A 43 11.52 -11.76 -10.98
N VAL A 44 10.54 -11.74 -11.92
CA VAL A 44 10.57 -10.83 -13.07
C VAL A 44 10.43 -9.38 -12.61
N ALA A 45 9.48 -9.10 -11.71
CA ALA A 45 9.30 -7.75 -11.15
C ALA A 45 10.56 -7.29 -10.39
N LYS A 46 11.19 -8.16 -9.58
CA LYS A 46 12.41 -7.86 -8.84
C LYS A 46 13.62 -7.60 -9.76
N LYS A 47 13.71 -8.29 -10.90
CA LYS A 47 14.78 -8.09 -11.88
C LYS A 47 14.73 -6.70 -12.53
N LEU A 48 13.54 -6.10 -12.62
CA LEU A 48 13.31 -4.77 -13.21
C LEU A 48 13.12 -3.68 -12.15
N ASP A 49 13.32 -4.03 -10.88
CA ASP A 49 13.11 -3.16 -9.73
C ASP A 49 13.96 -1.88 -9.82
N GLY A 50 13.32 -0.73 -9.67
CA GLY A 50 13.96 0.59 -9.81
C GLY A 50 14.25 1.01 -11.26
N GLU A 51 13.99 0.18 -12.26
CA GLU A 51 14.19 0.51 -13.68
C GLU A 51 12.87 0.66 -14.43
N LYS A 52 11.99 -0.34 -14.32
CA LYS A 52 10.71 -0.41 -15.03
C LYS A 52 9.63 -1.00 -14.10
N ALA A 53 8.42 -0.46 -14.18
CA ALA A 53 7.23 -1.16 -13.73
C ALA A 53 6.90 -2.33 -14.67
N VAL A 54 6.21 -3.35 -14.17
CA VAL A 54 5.87 -4.52 -14.98
C VAL A 54 4.37 -4.78 -14.93
N LEU A 55 3.75 -4.90 -16.09
CA LEU A 55 2.39 -5.39 -16.25
C LEU A 55 2.43 -6.83 -16.75
N PHE A 56 1.77 -7.73 -16.04
CA PHE A 56 1.63 -9.16 -16.37
C PHE A 56 0.22 -9.42 -16.88
N PRO A 57 0.00 -9.49 -18.20
CA PRO A 57 -1.30 -9.82 -18.74
C PRO A 57 -1.60 -11.32 -18.55
N ASN A 58 -2.81 -11.63 -18.10
CA ASN A 58 -3.30 -13.01 -17.96
C ASN A 58 -2.32 -13.96 -17.23
N PRO A 59 -1.80 -13.61 -16.02
CA PRO A 59 -0.88 -14.47 -15.31
C PRO A 59 -1.56 -15.79 -14.97
N GLU A 60 -0.87 -16.91 -15.22
CA GLU A 60 -1.35 -18.28 -14.94
C GLU A 60 -2.79 -18.57 -15.42
N GLY A 61 -3.23 -17.89 -16.49
CA GLY A 61 -4.57 -18.07 -17.07
C GLY A 61 -5.68 -17.21 -16.45
N HIS A 62 -5.40 -16.41 -15.43
CA HIS A 62 -6.36 -15.44 -14.93
C HIS A 62 -6.64 -14.34 -15.95
N SER A 63 -7.89 -13.88 -16.02
CA SER A 63 -8.28 -12.76 -16.89
C SER A 63 -7.86 -11.39 -16.35
N ILE A 64 -7.55 -11.30 -15.06
CA ILE A 64 -7.12 -10.07 -14.38
C ILE A 64 -5.61 -9.92 -14.54
N SER A 65 -5.17 -8.77 -15.05
CA SER A 65 -3.74 -8.45 -15.15
C SER A 65 -3.16 -8.07 -13.77
N VAL A 66 -1.86 -8.34 -13.57
CA VAL A 66 -1.13 -7.92 -12.37
C VAL A 66 -0.14 -6.82 -12.74
N VAL A 67 0.02 -5.82 -11.89
CA VAL A 67 1.05 -4.79 -12.01
C VAL A 67 1.91 -4.73 -10.75
N SER A 68 3.20 -4.42 -10.91
CA SER A 68 4.15 -4.23 -9.81
C SER A 68 5.21 -3.19 -10.17
N GLY A 69 5.81 -2.56 -9.16
CA GLY A 69 6.90 -1.61 -9.32
C GLY A 69 6.46 -0.23 -9.81
N ILE A 70 5.21 0.15 -9.56
CA ILE A 70 4.63 1.40 -10.10
C ILE A 70 5.20 2.67 -9.45
N VAL A 71 5.73 2.58 -8.23
CA VAL A 71 6.36 3.68 -7.48
C VAL A 71 7.77 3.29 -6.99
N SER A 72 8.52 2.57 -7.81
CA SER A 72 9.85 2.04 -7.50
C SER A 72 11.00 3.05 -7.61
N ARG A 73 10.72 4.31 -7.87
CA ARG A 73 11.69 5.41 -7.87
C ARG A 73 11.14 6.65 -7.18
N ARG A 74 12.00 7.33 -6.44
CA ARG A 74 11.64 8.57 -5.73
C ARG A 74 11.11 9.64 -6.70
N GLU A 75 11.75 9.77 -7.85
CA GLU A 75 11.34 10.70 -8.92
C GLU A 75 9.95 10.37 -9.47
N TRP A 76 9.60 9.08 -9.53
CA TRP A 76 8.27 8.65 -9.99
C TRP A 76 7.18 9.00 -8.98
N ILE A 77 7.48 8.92 -7.70
CA ILE A 77 6.54 9.33 -6.63
C ILE A 77 6.33 10.84 -6.67
N ALA A 78 7.41 11.61 -6.82
CA ALA A 78 7.31 13.07 -6.97
C ALA A 78 6.49 13.46 -8.22
N GLU A 79 6.73 12.79 -9.35
CA GLU A 79 5.99 13.00 -10.59
C GLU A 79 4.52 12.60 -10.46
N ALA A 80 4.21 11.45 -9.80
CA ALA A 80 2.85 11.04 -9.49
C ALA A 80 2.11 12.05 -8.61
N MET A 81 2.83 12.74 -7.76
CA MET A 81 2.36 13.81 -6.88
C MET A 81 2.24 15.18 -7.62
N GLY A 82 2.80 15.29 -8.84
CA GLY A 82 2.82 16.54 -9.63
C GLY A 82 3.82 17.58 -9.12
N VAL A 83 4.90 17.15 -8.45
CA VAL A 83 5.94 18.02 -7.91
C VAL A 83 7.34 17.60 -8.39
N SER A 84 8.33 18.48 -8.24
CA SER A 84 9.74 18.11 -8.44
C SER A 84 10.25 17.22 -7.30
N ASN A 85 11.28 16.39 -7.58
CA ASN A 85 11.86 15.52 -6.56
C ASN A 85 12.33 16.26 -5.29
N GLY A 86 12.88 17.48 -5.45
CA GLY A 86 13.30 18.31 -4.31
C GLY A 86 12.14 18.84 -3.45
N MET A 87 10.91 18.81 -3.96
CA MET A 87 9.71 19.25 -3.23
C MET A 87 8.90 18.10 -2.61
N LEU A 88 9.35 16.86 -2.80
CA LEU A 88 8.60 15.66 -2.40
C LEU A 88 8.27 15.64 -0.90
N LEU A 89 9.28 15.81 -0.04
CA LEU A 89 9.08 15.78 1.42
C LEU A 89 8.27 16.97 1.91
N GLU A 90 8.53 18.15 1.36
CA GLU A 90 7.79 19.37 1.75
C GLU A 90 6.31 19.24 1.39
N HIS A 91 6.01 18.79 0.17
CA HIS A 91 4.62 18.58 -0.25
C HIS A 91 3.91 17.51 0.59
N PHE A 92 4.61 16.41 0.94
CA PHE A 92 4.06 15.40 1.83
C PHE A 92 3.76 15.96 3.23
N ARG A 93 4.68 16.77 3.80
CA ARG A 93 4.49 17.43 5.09
C ARG A 93 3.31 18.40 5.07
N GLU A 94 3.20 19.20 4.01
CA GLU A 94 2.08 20.13 3.81
C GLU A 94 0.74 19.39 3.77
N ALA A 95 0.66 18.27 3.07
CA ALA A 95 -0.54 17.45 2.99
C ALA A 95 -0.93 16.83 4.36
N VAL A 96 0.05 16.42 5.17
CA VAL A 96 -0.19 15.94 6.54
C VAL A 96 -0.72 17.05 7.45
N LEU A 97 -0.21 18.27 7.29
CA LEU A 97 -0.64 19.43 8.10
C LEU A 97 -2.00 20.00 7.64
N ASN A 98 -2.31 19.88 6.37
CA ASN A 98 -3.50 20.43 5.72
C ASN A 98 -4.26 19.31 4.97
N PRO A 99 -4.78 18.30 5.67
CA PRO A 99 -5.56 17.24 5.02
C PRO A 99 -6.83 17.81 4.43
N ILE A 100 -7.24 17.26 3.27
CA ILE A 100 -8.48 17.68 2.59
C ILE A 100 -9.54 16.59 2.80
N PRO A 101 -10.70 16.90 3.39
CA PRO A 101 -11.77 15.95 3.60
C PRO A 101 -12.20 15.25 2.32
N CYS A 102 -12.46 13.93 2.42
CA CYS A 102 -12.94 13.12 1.31
C CYS A 102 -14.35 13.53 0.87
N GLU A 103 -14.65 13.35 -0.42
CA GLU A 103 -15.99 13.54 -0.98
C GLU A 103 -16.63 12.16 -1.25
N GLU A 104 -17.81 11.93 -0.67
CA GLU A 104 -18.53 10.68 -0.85
C GLU A 104 -19.37 10.71 -2.13
N VAL A 105 -19.12 9.74 -3.03
CA VAL A 105 -19.86 9.57 -4.28
C VAL A 105 -20.83 8.39 -4.19
N LYS A 106 -21.96 8.49 -4.89
CA LYS A 106 -23.01 7.44 -4.87
C LYS A 106 -22.68 6.21 -5.72
N ARG A 107 -21.80 6.33 -6.70
CA ARG A 107 -21.40 5.27 -7.63
C ARG A 107 -19.90 5.39 -7.92
N ALA A 108 -19.25 4.27 -7.99
CA ALA A 108 -17.81 4.22 -8.23
C ALA A 108 -17.43 3.08 -9.17
N PRO A 109 -16.37 3.25 -9.98
CA PRO A 109 -15.83 2.18 -10.80
C PRO A 109 -15.45 0.94 -9.99
N ALA A 110 -14.99 1.10 -8.76
CA ALA A 110 -14.67 -0.01 -7.86
C ALA A 110 -15.84 -0.96 -7.57
N GLN A 111 -17.08 -0.59 -7.90
CA GLN A 111 -18.30 -1.35 -7.64
C GLN A 111 -19.07 -1.75 -8.92
N GLU A 112 -18.41 -1.75 -10.09
CA GLU A 112 -19.05 -2.15 -11.35
C GLU A 112 -19.47 -3.62 -11.37
N VAL A 113 -18.70 -4.47 -10.70
CA VAL A 113 -18.97 -5.91 -10.51
C VAL A 113 -18.96 -6.20 -9.02
N ALA A 114 -19.93 -6.97 -8.54
CA ALA A 114 -20.02 -7.39 -7.15
C ALA A 114 -20.22 -8.89 -7.05
N GLN A 115 -19.35 -9.56 -6.33
CA GLN A 115 -19.44 -10.99 -6.01
C GLN A 115 -19.67 -11.14 -4.50
N LYS A 116 -20.74 -11.86 -4.14
CA LYS A 116 -21.07 -12.19 -2.75
C LYS A 116 -20.89 -13.67 -2.50
N ILE A 117 -20.99 -14.06 -1.25
CA ILE A 117 -20.84 -15.47 -0.82
C ILE A 117 -21.73 -16.41 -1.68
N PRO A 118 -21.21 -17.57 -2.14
CA PRO A 118 -19.91 -18.15 -1.80
C PRO A 118 -18.75 -17.55 -2.61
N ILE A 119 -17.62 -17.29 -1.93
CA ILE A 119 -16.42 -16.70 -2.51
C ILE A 119 -15.31 -17.76 -2.53
N ASP A 120 -14.55 -17.78 -3.62
CA ASP A 120 -13.26 -18.46 -3.73
C ASP A 120 -12.26 -17.44 -4.28
N ILE A 121 -11.52 -16.82 -3.37
CA ILE A 121 -10.67 -15.66 -3.68
C ILE A 121 -9.56 -16.00 -4.68
N GLU A 122 -8.98 -17.20 -4.61
CA GLU A 122 -7.91 -17.62 -5.51
C GLU A 122 -8.41 -17.89 -6.95
N LYS A 123 -9.70 -18.24 -7.11
CA LYS A 123 -10.31 -18.33 -8.44
C LYS A 123 -10.66 -16.97 -9.03
N ILE A 124 -10.90 -15.97 -8.17
CA ILE A 124 -11.30 -14.63 -8.59
C ILE A 124 -10.07 -13.78 -8.88
N LEU A 125 -9.05 -13.79 -8.00
CA LEU A 125 -7.92 -12.87 -8.02
C LEU A 125 -6.59 -13.60 -8.28
N PRO A 126 -5.69 -13.03 -9.11
CA PRO A 126 -4.36 -13.56 -9.39
C PRO A 126 -3.37 -13.19 -8.27
N ILE A 127 -3.45 -13.89 -7.14
CA ILE A 127 -2.66 -13.57 -5.95
C ILE A 127 -1.32 -14.31 -5.99
N PRO A 128 -0.16 -13.61 -6.02
CA PRO A 128 1.13 -14.25 -6.13
C PRO A 128 1.65 -14.82 -4.81
N THR A 129 2.49 -15.87 -4.93
CA THR A 129 3.46 -16.25 -3.90
C THR A 129 4.80 -15.63 -4.29
N HIS A 130 5.37 -14.78 -3.43
CA HIS A 130 6.50 -13.94 -3.79
C HIS A 130 7.86 -14.62 -3.58
N ASN A 131 8.08 -15.27 -2.44
CA ASN A 131 9.37 -15.84 -2.07
C ASN A 131 9.24 -17.35 -1.76
N GLU A 132 10.38 -18.06 -1.84
CA GLU A 132 10.44 -19.52 -1.74
C GLU A 132 9.92 -20.07 -0.40
N HIS A 133 10.18 -19.35 0.70
CA HIS A 133 9.75 -19.75 2.03
C HIS A 133 8.52 -19.01 2.56
N ASP A 134 7.82 -18.27 1.71
CA ASP A 134 6.50 -17.74 2.06
C ASP A 134 5.51 -18.90 2.26
N SER A 135 4.67 -18.79 3.28
CA SER A 135 3.70 -19.84 3.65
C SER A 135 2.57 -20.03 2.60
N GLY A 136 2.53 -19.22 1.56
CA GLY A 136 1.51 -19.29 0.50
C GLY A 136 1.39 -18.00 -0.29
N ALA A 137 0.23 -17.79 -0.90
CA ALA A 137 -0.11 -16.58 -1.63
C ALA A 137 -0.44 -15.42 -0.68
N TYR A 138 0.01 -14.22 -1.02
CA TYR A 138 -0.19 -13.00 -0.22
C TYR A 138 -0.67 -11.82 -1.05
N ILE A 139 -1.62 -11.07 -0.52
CA ILE A 139 -1.94 -9.71 -0.96
C ILE A 139 -0.99 -8.77 -0.22
N THR A 140 -0.17 -8.01 -0.97
CA THR A 140 0.90 -7.16 -0.43
C THR A 140 0.69 -5.68 -0.67
N ALA A 141 -0.22 -5.30 -1.57
CA ALA A 141 -0.57 -3.92 -1.89
C ALA A 141 -2.01 -3.56 -1.46
N GLY A 142 -2.56 -4.28 -0.48
CA GLY A 142 -3.89 -4.04 0.03
C GLY A 142 -3.91 -2.91 1.05
N LEU A 143 -4.67 -1.84 0.78
CA LEU A 143 -5.00 -0.82 1.76
C LEU A 143 -6.12 -1.37 2.67
N VAL A 144 -5.79 -1.76 3.88
CA VAL A 144 -6.76 -2.20 4.89
C VAL A 144 -7.35 -0.98 5.56
N ILE A 145 -8.65 -0.81 5.40
CA ILE A 145 -9.41 0.31 5.93
C ILE A 145 -10.38 -0.22 6.99
N ALA A 146 -10.32 0.35 8.18
CA ALA A 146 -11.23 0.07 9.27
C ALA A 146 -11.77 1.37 9.88
N ARG A 147 -12.89 1.28 10.61
CA ARG A 147 -13.45 2.42 11.34
C ARG A 147 -13.31 2.19 12.83
N ASN A 148 -12.91 3.24 13.54
CA ASN A 148 -12.95 3.24 15.00
C ASN A 148 -14.39 2.94 15.47
N PRO A 149 -14.61 1.89 16.27
CA PRO A 149 -15.96 1.50 16.71
C PRO A 149 -16.70 2.56 17.55
N GLU A 150 -15.97 3.51 18.15
CA GLU A 150 -16.53 4.56 19.00
C GLU A 150 -16.73 5.88 18.27
N THR A 151 -15.73 6.30 17.48
CA THR A 151 -15.76 7.63 16.83
C THR A 151 -16.20 7.58 15.39
N GLY A 152 -16.15 6.42 14.74
CA GLY A 152 -16.44 6.24 13.33
C GLY A 152 -15.36 6.80 12.38
N LYS A 153 -14.26 7.35 12.90
CA LYS A 153 -13.11 7.79 12.08
C LYS A 153 -12.40 6.57 11.48
N GLN A 154 -11.90 6.72 10.27
CA GLN A 154 -11.19 5.65 9.56
C GLN A 154 -9.70 5.67 9.84
N ASN A 155 -9.07 4.53 9.70
CA ASN A 155 -7.64 4.33 9.58
C ASN A 155 -7.36 3.50 8.34
N VAL A 156 -6.29 3.83 7.63
CA VAL A 156 -5.83 3.13 6.44
C VAL A 156 -4.39 2.71 6.62
N SER A 157 -4.10 1.44 6.36
CA SER A 157 -2.72 0.91 6.43
C SER A 157 -2.49 -0.18 5.39
N ILE A 158 -1.26 -0.31 4.89
CA ILE A 158 -0.86 -1.49 4.12
C ILE A 158 -0.49 -2.59 5.09
N ASN A 159 -1.17 -3.73 4.98
CA ASN A 159 -0.87 -4.94 5.74
C ASN A 159 -0.68 -6.11 4.78
N ARG A 160 0.25 -7.01 5.12
CA ARG A 160 0.34 -8.29 4.43
C ARG A 160 -0.85 -9.16 4.80
N LEU A 161 -1.45 -9.81 3.80
CA LEU A 161 -2.64 -10.63 3.97
C LEU A 161 -2.39 -11.99 3.33
N GLN A 162 -2.30 -13.02 4.15
CA GLN A 162 -2.14 -14.41 3.70
C GLN A 162 -3.48 -15.00 3.29
N ILE A 163 -3.50 -15.79 2.22
CA ILE A 163 -4.69 -16.55 1.85
C ILE A 163 -4.77 -17.79 2.75
N ASN A 164 -5.79 -17.84 3.60
CA ASN A 164 -6.05 -18.93 4.56
C ASN A 164 -7.29 -19.74 4.20
N GLY A 165 -7.61 -19.82 2.92
CA GLY A 165 -8.77 -20.54 2.40
C GLY A 165 -9.60 -19.69 1.46
N PRO A 166 -10.71 -20.24 0.94
CA PRO A 166 -11.45 -19.59 -0.15
C PRO A 166 -12.04 -18.24 0.22
N ASP A 167 -12.35 -18.00 1.49
CA ASP A 167 -13.01 -16.78 1.97
C ASP A 167 -12.41 -16.24 3.28
N LYS A 168 -11.14 -16.59 3.56
CA LYS A 168 -10.42 -16.14 4.76
C LYS A 168 -9.04 -15.60 4.42
N LEU A 169 -8.65 -14.56 5.16
CA LEU A 169 -7.31 -13.98 5.11
C LEU A 169 -6.71 -13.97 6.52
N GLY A 170 -5.46 -14.41 6.65
CA GLY A 170 -4.62 -14.15 7.80
C GLY A 170 -4.01 -12.75 7.69
N ILE A 171 -3.93 -12.00 8.77
CA ILE A 171 -3.37 -10.65 8.78
C ILE A 171 -2.38 -10.47 9.93
N LEU A 172 -1.22 -9.86 9.62
CA LEU A 172 -0.31 -9.35 10.65
C LEU A 172 -0.69 -7.91 11.00
N ILE A 173 -1.20 -7.70 12.22
CA ILE A 173 -1.53 -6.37 12.75
C ILE A 173 -0.44 -5.95 13.73
N LEU A 174 0.25 -4.85 13.42
CA LEU A 174 1.22 -4.24 14.32
C LEU A 174 0.50 -3.33 15.35
N PRO A 175 1.10 -3.05 16.53
CA PRO A 175 0.48 -2.26 17.59
C PRO A 175 0.37 -0.76 17.20
N ARG A 176 -0.58 -0.47 16.32
CA ARG A 176 -0.96 0.86 15.81
C ARG A 176 -2.48 1.01 15.86
N ASP A 177 -3.03 1.94 15.09
CA ASP A 177 -4.45 2.31 15.14
C ASP A 177 -5.39 1.15 14.80
N LEU A 178 -5.08 0.36 13.76
CA LEU A 178 -5.86 -0.84 13.44
C LEU A 178 -5.89 -1.85 14.61
N SER A 179 -4.76 -2.02 15.32
CA SER A 179 -4.74 -2.87 16.54
C SER A 179 -5.69 -2.36 17.60
N LYS A 180 -5.68 -1.05 17.88
CA LYS A 180 -6.57 -0.43 18.86
C LYS A 180 -8.03 -0.58 18.48
N PHE A 181 -8.38 -0.37 17.19
CA PHE A 181 -9.77 -0.55 16.72
C PHE A 181 -10.21 -2.00 16.86
N TYR A 182 -9.33 -2.94 16.54
CA TYR A 182 -9.60 -4.35 16.70
C TYR A 182 -9.79 -4.72 18.20
N GLU A 183 -8.91 -4.27 19.09
CA GLU A 183 -9.01 -4.48 20.53
C GLU A 183 -10.32 -3.92 21.13
N MET A 184 -10.76 -2.74 20.65
CA MET A 184 -12.05 -2.14 21.05
C MET A 184 -13.24 -3.01 20.64
N ALA A 185 -13.23 -3.58 19.43
CA ALA A 185 -14.30 -4.46 18.95
C ALA A 185 -14.23 -5.84 19.62
N GLU A 186 -13.04 -6.44 19.70
CA GLU A 186 -12.82 -7.74 20.34
C GLU A 186 -13.21 -7.74 21.82
N GLY A 187 -12.92 -6.66 22.54
CA GLY A 187 -13.32 -6.50 23.95
C GLY A 187 -14.84 -6.49 24.16
N LYS A 188 -15.62 -6.23 23.11
CA LYS A 188 -17.09 -6.35 23.08
C LYS A 188 -17.57 -7.67 22.47
N ASN A 189 -16.64 -8.55 22.07
CA ASN A 189 -16.91 -9.76 21.29
C ASN A 189 -17.64 -9.46 19.97
N GLU A 190 -17.32 -8.33 19.34
CA GLU A 190 -17.89 -7.89 18.06
C GLU A 190 -16.85 -8.00 16.94
N PRO A 191 -17.23 -8.40 15.72
CA PRO A 191 -16.32 -8.36 14.58
C PRO A 191 -16.07 -6.90 14.17
N LEU A 192 -14.82 -6.59 13.82
CA LEU A 192 -14.48 -5.28 13.24
C LEU A 192 -14.65 -5.32 11.72
N PRO A 193 -15.59 -4.57 11.12
CA PRO A 193 -15.70 -4.45 9.68
C PRO A 193 -14.45 -3.82 9.06
N VAL A 194 -13.97 -4.40 7.95
CA VAL A 194 -12.83 -3.93 7.19
C VAL A 194 -13.11 -3.97 5.69
N SER A 195 -12.45 -3.10 4.94
CA SER A 195 -12.40 -3.16 3.48
C SER A 195 -10.95 -3.04 3.02
N ILE A 196 -10.57 -3.86 2.05
CA ILE A 196 -9.19 -3.96 1.54
C ILE A 196 -9.21 -3.51 0.09
N CYS A 197 -8.57 -2.37 -0.19
CA CYS A 197 -8.50 -1.80 -1.53
C CYS A 197 -7.20 -2.20 -2.21
N ILE A 198 -7.29 -2.73 -3.42
CA ILE A 198 -6.16 -3.13 -4.25
C ILE A 198 -6.20 -2.32 -5.54
N GLY A 199 -5.05 -1.84 -5.99
CA GLY A 199 -4.97 -1.00 -7.18
C GLY A 199 -5.50 0.42 -6.96
N SER A 200 -5.18 1.01 -5.83
CA SER A 200 -5.42 2.43 -5.54
C SER A 200 -4.41 3.33 -6.26
N ASP A 201 -4.70 4.62 -6.33
CA ASP A 201 -3.78 5.62 -6.86
C ASP A 201 -2.51 5.75 -5.99
N PRO A 202 -1.40 6.27 -6.56
CA PRO A 202 -0.13 6.39 -5.82
C PRO A 202 -0.20 7.27 -4.57
N MET A 203 -1.08 8.26 -4.53
CA MET A 203 -1.21 9.16 -3.37
C MET A 203 -1.91 8.49 -2.21
N SER A 204 -2.95 7.70 -2.48
CA SER A 204 -3.59 6.84 -1.46
C SER A 204 -2.64 5.80 -0.90
N LEU A 205 -1.77 5.19 -1.74
CA LEU A 205 -0.72 4.27 -1.28
C LEU A 205 0.27 4.97 -0.34
N LEU A 206 0.77 6.14 -0.74
CA LEU A 206 1.75 6.89 0.07
C LEU A 206 1.13 7.43 1.36
N ALA A 207 -0.07 7.98 1.31
CA ALA A 207 -0.79 8.51 2.47
C ALA A 207 -1.09 7.43 3.52
N SER A 208 -1.36 6.19 3.10
CA SER A 208 -1.60 5.06 4.03
C SER A 208 -0.41 4.75 4.95
N GLN A 209 0.77 5.30 4.66
CA GLN A 209 1.98 5.15 5.46
C GLN A 209 2.31 6.40 6.28
N ALA A 210 1.45 7.43 6.25
CA ALA A 210 1.60 8.63 7.08
C ALA A 210 1.57 8.28 8.57
N ILE A 211 2.38 8.98 9.35
CA ILE A 211 2.40 8.85 10.81
C ILE A 211 1.50 9.95 11.36
N LEU A 212 0.30 9.56 11.75
CA LEU A 212 -0.77 10.49 12.15
C LEU A 212 -1.18 10.28 13.61
N PRO A 213 -1.78 11.29 14.26
CA PRO A 213 -2.49 11.08 15.51
C PRO A 213 -3.67 10.13 15.35
N LEU A 214 -4.01 9.39 16.41
CA LEU A 214 -5.19 8.52 16.45
C LEU A 214 -6.45 9.29 16.01
N ASN A 215 -7.31 8.64 15.22
CA ASN A 215 -8.53 9.21 14.65
C ASN A 215 -8.31 10.28 13.56
N THR A 216 -7.18 10.24 12.88
CA THR A 216 -6.97 10.99 11.64
C THR A 216 -7.09 10.02 10.46
N ASP A 217 -7.83 10.42 9.43
CA ASP A 217 -8.06 9.56 8.24
C ASP A 217 -6.94 9.81 7.20
N GLU A 218 -6.17 8.79 6.87
CA GLU A 218 -5.09 8.86 5.88
C GLU A 218 -5.62 9.21 4.48
N LEU A 219 -6.89 8.92 4.16
CA LEU A 219 -7.47 9.32 2.89
C LEU A 219 -7.67 10.84 2.78
N GLU A 220 -7.83 11.55 3.90
CA GLU A 220 -7.84 13.01 3.90
C GLU A 220 -6.44 13.57 3.58
N VAL A 221 -5.36 12.87 4.02
CA VAL A 221 -3.99 13.21 3.63
C VAL A 221 -3.76 12.93 2.14
N ALA A 222 -4.31 11.84 1.60
CA ALA A 222 -4.30 11.61 0.15
C ALA A 222 -4.98 12.75 -0.62
N GLY A 223 -6.08 13.29 -0.10
CA GLY A 223 -6.71 14.51 -0.61
C GLY A 223 -5.76 15.71 -0.60
N GLY A 224 -5.00 15.90 0.48
CA GLY A 224 -3.97 16.93 0.58
C GLY A 224 -2.85 16.77 -0.47
N LEU A 225 -2.38 15.54 -0.70
CA LEU A 225 -1.40 15.21 -1.74
C LEU A 225 -1.94 15.47 -3.16
N LEU A 226 -3.22 15.18 -3.39
CA LEU A 226 -3.91 15.44 -4.65
C LEU A 226 -4.28 16.93 -4.84
N LYS A 227 -4.21 17.74 -3.79
CA LYS A 227 -4.71 19.15 -3.73
C LYS A 227 -6.19 19.26 -4.07
N GLN A 228 -6.96 18.24 -3.82
CA GLN A 228 -8.42 18.18 -4.00
C GLN A 228 -9.01 17.04 -3.19
N PRO A 229 -10.33 17.05 -2.88
CA PRO A 229 -10.97 15.94 -2.21
C PRO A 229 -10.75 14.61 -2.94
N LEU A 230 -10.37 13.56 -2.18
CA LEU A 230 -10.39 12.20 -2.70
C LEU A 230 -11.85 11.72 -2.75
N ASN A 231 -12.28 11.25 -3.92
CA ASN A 231 -13.58 10.62 -4.04
C ASN A 231 -13.59 9.25 -3.37
N VAL A 232 -14.52 9.04 -2.45
CA VAL A 232 -14.74 7.78 -1.76
C VAL A 232 -16.15 7.26 -1.97
N VAL A 233 -16.32 5.95 -1.89
CA VAL A 233 -17.64 5.31 -1.95
C VAL A 233 -17.80 4.39 -0.76
N LYS A 234 -19.00 4.30 -0.22
CA LYS A 234 -19.33 3.37 0.85
C LYS A 234 -19.28 1.92 0.34
N SER A 235 -18.68 1.03 1.10
CA SER A 235 -18.70 -0.42 0.85
C SER A 235 -20.12 -0.97 0.77
N ILE A 236 -20.31 -2.08 0.04
CA ILE A 236 -21.66 -2.64 -0.15
C ILE A 236 -22.14 -3.51 1.01
N THR A 237 -21.23 -3.98 1.88
CA THR A 237 -21.54 -4.85 3.02
C THR A 237 -21.32 -4.21 4.38
N ASN A 238 -20.66 -3.05 4.44
CA ASN A 238 -20.34 -2.36 5.69
C ASN A 238 -20.26 -0.83 5.51
N GLU A 239 -19.99 -0.11 6.61
CA GLU A 239 -19.93 1.36 6.63
C GLU A 239 -18.56 1.96 6.27
N VAL A 240 -17.58 1.15 5.90
CA VAL A 240 -16.25 1.62 5.50
C VAL A 240 -16.36 2.34 4.15
N ARG A 241 -15.71 3.49 4.03
CA ARG A 241 -15.56 4.24 2.79
C ARG A 241 -14.22 3.94 2.16
N VAL A 242 -14.21 3.64 0.89
CA VAL A 242 -13.04 3.22 0.11
C VAL A 242 -12.78 4.18 -1.05
N PRO A 243 -11.55 4.37 -1.50
CA PRO A 243 -11.27 5.17 -2.70
C PRO A 243 -12.08 4.70 -3.90
N ALA A 244 -12.87 5.58 -4.48
CA ALA A 244 -13.78 5.28 -5.58
C ALA A 244 -13.06 4.79 -6.85
N SER A 245 -11.78 5.17 -7.01
CA SER A 245 -10.92 4.80 -8.14
C SER A 245 -10.24 3.43 -7.98
N SER A 246 -10.37 2.74 -6.84
CA SER A 246 -9.77 1.41 -6.60
C SER A 246 -10.15 0.42 -7.69
N GLU A 247 -9.24 -0.48 -8.02
CA GLU A 247 -9.48 -1.52 -9.01
C GLU A 247 -10.32 -2.68 -8.44
N ILE A 248 -10.01 -3.08 -7.20
CA ILE A 248 -10.63 -4.20 -6.48
C ILE A 248 -10.83 -3.79 -5.02
N VAL A 249 -11.95 -4.18 -4.43
CA VAL A 249 -12.23 -4.03 -3.00
C VAL A 249 -12.70 -5.37 -2.44
N ILE A 250 -12.01 -5.87 -1.43
CA ILE A 250 -12.41 -7.04 -0.65
C ILE A 250 -13.05 -6.52 0.62
N GLU A 251 -14.31 -6.84 0.84
CA GLU A 251 -15.07 -6.43 2.03
C GLU A 251 -15.23 -7.62 2.98
N GLY A 252 -15.01 -7.38 4.26
CA GLY A 252 -15.08 -8.44 5.25
C GLY A 252 -15.05 -7.92 6.67
N ARG A 253 -14.71 -8.80 7.61
CA ARG A 253 -14.63 -8.48 9.02
C ARG A 253 -13.52 -9.26 9.73
N LEU A 254 -12.77 -8.59 10.57
CA LEU A 254 -11.87 -9.21 11.55
C LEU A 254 -12.71 -9.92 12.61
N LEU A 255 -12.48 -11.22 12.77
CA LEU A 255 -13.24 -12.03 13.71
C LEU A 255 -12.68 -11.87 15.14
N PRO A 256 -13.54 -11.65 16.16
CA PRO A 256 -13.08 -11.61 17.55
C PRO A 256 -12.58 -12.98 17.98
N GLU A 257 -11.53 -13.03 18.79
CA GLU A 257 -10.93 -14.23 19.40
C GLU A 257 -10.46 -15.33 18.44
N VAL A 258 -10.66 -15.18 17.13
CA VAL A 258 -10.20 -16.15 16.12
C VAL A 258 -8.77 -15.85 15.74
N ARG A 259 -7.92 -16.87 15.80
CA ARG A 259 -6.52 -16.82 15.39
C ARG A 259 -6.19 -18.05 14.56
N GLU A 260 -5.50 -17.85 13.44
CA GLU A 260 -4.98 -18.93 12.60
C GLU A 260 -3.48 -18.70 12.34
N MET A 261 -2.79 -19.75 11.89
CA MET A 261 -1.37 -19.66 11.54
C MET A 261 -1.19 -18.71 10.35
N GLU A 262 -0.30 -17.75 10.49
CA GLU A 262 0.12 -16.80 9.47
C GLU A 262 1.65 -16.74 9.42
N GLY A 263 2.22 -16.67 8.22
CA GLY A 263 3.66 -16.69 8.02
C GLY A 263 4.25 -18.10 7.94
N PRO A 264 5.56 -18.24 7.65
CA PRO A 264 6.52 -17.15 7.46
C PRO A 264 6.28 -16.35 6.19
N PHE A 265 6.82 -15.13 6.13
CA PHE A 265 6.74 -14.25 4.96
C PHE A 265 7.99 -13.39 4.86
N GLY A 266 8.52 -13.22 3.64
CA GLY A 266 9.67 -12.34 3.37
C GLY A 266 9.32 -10.86 3.62
N GLU A 267 10.08 -10.20 4.49
CA GLU A 267 9.84 -8.81 4.89
C GLU A 267 10.78 -7.83 4.17
N PHE A 268 10.51 -6.51 4.33
CA PHE A 268 11.31 -5.45 3.73
C PHE A 268 12.81 -5.52 4.08
N PRO A 269 13.22 -6.05 5.23
CA PRO A 269 14.62 -6.16 5.62
C PRO A 269 15.36 -7.34 4.99
N GLN A 270 14.72 -8.06 4.09
CA GLN A 270 15.24 -9.25 3.43
C GLN A 270 15.41 -10.47 4.36
N TYR A 271 14.69 -10.47 5.48
CA TYR A 271 14.56 -11.62 6.37
C TYR A 271 13.11 -12.11 6.39
N TYR A 272 12.92 -13.37 6.78
CA TYR A 272 11.58 -13.91 6.96
C TYR A 272 11.05 -13.54 8.34
N GLY A 273 9.88 -12.90 8.36
CA GLY A 273 9.09 -12.76 9.57
C GLY A 273 8.60 -14.14 10.06
N PRO A 274 8.64 -14.40 11.38
CA PRO A 274 8.25 -15.71 11.91
C PRO A 274 6.76 -15.98 11.73
N ALA A 275 6.43 -17.28 11.56
CA ALA A 275 5.05 -17.74 11.63
C ALA A 275 4.48 -17.58 13.05
N GLY A 276 3.18 -17.37 13.14
CA GLY A 276 2.48 -17.27 14.42
C GLY A 276 0.96 -17.23 14.26
N ASN A 277 0.25 -17.45 15.36
CA ASN A 277 -1.19 -17.30 15.40
C ASN A 277 -1.57 -15.82 15.29
N ARG A 278 -2.28 -15.45 14.22
CA ARG A 278 -2.66 -14.08 13.90
C ARG A 278 -4.16 -13.96 13.67
N GLN A 279 -4.63 -12.72 13.62
CA GLN A 279 -6.03 -12.38 13.38
C GLN A 279 -6.50 -12.88 12.02
N VAL A 280 -7.81 -13.13 11.91
CA VAL A 280 -8.44 -13.65 10.69
C VAL A 280 -9.50 -12.68 10.20
N ILE A 281 -9.46 -12.38 8.91
CA ILE A 281 -10.52 -11.67 8.21
C ILE A 281 -11.39 -12.70 7.48
N LYS A 282 -12.70 -12.69 7.73
CA LYS A 282 -13.70 -13.41 6.94
C LYS A 282 -14.20 -12.49 5.82
N ILE A 283 -14.15 -12.96 4.59
CA ILE A 283 -14.59 -12.20 3.42
C ILE A 283 -16.11 -12.31 3.26
N ASP A 284 -16.78 -11.19 3.01
CA ASP A 284 -18.23 -11.10 2.81
C ASP A 284 -18.60 -10.77 1.36
N ALA A 285 -17.76 -9.96 0.66
CA ALA A 285 -17.94 -9.61 -0.74
C ALA A 285 -16.60 -9.21 -1.39
N ILE A 286 -16.54 -9.31 -2.70
CA ILE A 286 -15.49 -8.71 -3.53
C ILE A 286 -16.17 -7.85 -4.58
N THR A 287 -15.82 -6.57 -4.64
CA THR A 287 -16.24 -5.67 -5.72
C THR A 287 -15.04 -5.26 -6.56
N HIS A 288 -15.26 -5.01 -7.84
CA HIS A 288 -14.18 -4.63 -8.73
C HIS A 288 -14.68 -3.93 -10.01
N ARG A 289 -13.77 -3.28 -10.71
CA ARG A 289 -14.00 -2.80 -12.06
C ARG A 289 -14.26 -3.96 -13.03
N LYS A 290 -14.90 -3.73 -14.15
CA LYS A 290 -15.16 -4.79 -15.18
C LYS A 290 -13.88 -5.49 -15.65
N GLN A 291 -12.79 -4.76 -15.79
CA GLN A 291 -11.48 -5.27 -16.17
C GLN A 291 -10.44 -4.72 -15.18
N PRO A 292 -10.39 -5.26 -13.95
CA PRO A 292 -9.51 -4.72 -12.92
C PRO A 292 -8.05 -5.05 -13.18
N VAL A 293 -7.16 -4.25 -12.57
CA VAL A 293 -5.73 -4.51 -12.48
C VAL A 293 -5.41 -4.83 -11.02
N PHE A 294 -4.82 -6.00 -10.78
CA PHE A 294 -4.34 -6.38 -9.45
C PHE A 294 -2.95 -5.78 -9.22
N HIS A 295 -2.80 -4.94 -8.21
CA HIS A 295 -1.50 -4.41 -7.81
C HIS A 295 -0.87 -5.32 -6.76
N THR A 296 0.41 -5.66 -6.93
CA THR A 296 1.21 -6.40 -5.95
C THR A 296 2.54 -5.71 -5.72
N ILE A 297 2.93 -5.57 -4.45
CA ILE A 297 4.24 -5.07 -4.04
C ILE A 297 5.13 -6.28 -3.76
N VAL A 298 6.27 -6.39 -4.45
CA VAL A 298 7.26 -7.43 -4.15
C VAL A 298 8.00 -7.05 -2.86
N PRO A 299 8.05 -7.94 -1.85
CA PRO A 299 8.79 -7.67 -0.62
C PRO A 299 10.24 -7.26 -0.88
N ALA A 300 10.74 -6.28 -0.13
CA ALA A 300 12.08 -5.72 -0.26
C ALA A 300 12.44 -5.14 -1.65
N ALA A 301 11.47 -4.91 -2.53
CA ALA A 301 11.66 -4.12 -3.73
C ALA A 301 11.62 -2.62 -3.42
N MET A 302 12.14 -1.79 -4.33
CA MET A 302 12.19 -0.33 -4.17
C MET A 302 10.82 0.29 -3.90
N GLU A 303 9.77 -0.22 -4.53
CA GLU A 303 8.39 0.19 -4.25
C GLU A 303 8.02 0.02 -2.77
N HIS A 304 8.34 -1.15 -2.18
CA HIS A 304 8.12 -1.41 -0.75
C HIS A 304 8.92 -0.45 0.13
N LEU A 305 10.23 -0.30 -0.18
CA LEU A 305 11.14 0.53 0.61
C LEU A 305 10.74 2.01 0.57
N LEU A 306 10.43 2.55 -0.60
CA LEU A 306 10.12 3.97 -0.78
C LEU A 306 8.78 4.36 -0.15
N LEU A 307 7.75 3.52 -0.25
CA LEU A 307 6.47 3.75 0.43
C LEU A 307 6.67 3.82 1.96
N GLY A 308 7.56 3.00 2.50
CA GLY A 308 7.89 3.05 3.93
C GLY A 308 8.84 4.20 4.32
N ALA A 309 9.77 4.58 3.45
CA ALA A 309 10.81 5.56 3.75
C ALA A 309 10.31 7.00 3.70
N ILE A 310 9.64 7.41 2.61
CA ILE A 310 9.26 8.82 2.36
C ILE A 310 8.44 9.43 3.50
N PRO A 311 7.37 8.80 4.02
CA PRO A 311 6.64 9.33 5.16
C PRO A 311 7.47 9.45 6.44
N ARG A 312 8.41 8.52 6.66
CA ARG A 312 9.34 8.58 7.81
C ARG A 312 10.35 9.70 7.64
N GLU A 313 10.94 9.87 6.45
CA GLU A 313 11.84 10.98 6.13
C GLU A 313 11.15 12.32 6.40
N ALA A 314 9.92 12.50 5.96
CA ALA A 314 9.14 13.71 6.22
C ALA A 314 8.93 13.96 7.71
N SER A 315 8.64 12.92 8.50
CA SER A 315 8.47 13.01 9.96
C SER A 315 9.80 13.34 10.67
N ILE A 316 10.89 12.68 10.27
CA ILE A 316 12.24 12.93 10.82
C ILE A 316 12.68 14.35 10.49
N LEU A 317 12.52 14.81 9.24
CA LEU A 317 12.84 16.16 8.82
C LEU A 317 12.08 17.19 9.66
N THR A 318 10.78 16.95 9.90
CA THR A 318 9.96 17.83 10.76
C THR A 318 10.49 17.88 12.19
N ALA A 319 10.88 16.74 12.76
CA ALA A 319 11.43 16.69 14.11
C ALA A 319 12.79 17.38 14.22
N LEU A 320 13.68 17.16 13.24
CA LEU A 320 15.01 17.78 13.20
C LEU A 320 14.93 19.29 13.04
N GLN A 321 14.09 19.79 12.16
CA GLN A 321 13.96 21.24 11.90
C GLN A 321 13.42 22.04 13.09
N ARG A 322 12.77 21.38 14.06
CA ARG A 322 12.40 22.04 15.33
C ARG A 322 13.62 22.45 16.17
N GLN A 323 14.74 21.76 16.02
CA GLN A 323 15.96 21.99 16.78
C GLN A 323 17.09 22.59 15.90
N PHE A 324 17.14 22.20 14.64
CA PHE A 324 18.20 22.51 13.69
C PHE A 324 17.59 23.05 12.39
N SER A 325 17.33 24.34 12.33
CA SER A 325 16.66 24.99 11.18
C SER A 325 17.45 24.91 9.87
N ASN A 326 18.75 24.60 9.92
CA ASN A 326 19.63 24.44 8.78
C ASN A 326 19.59 23.06 8.12
N VAL A 327 18.85 22.08 8.69
CA VAL A 327 18.61 20.81 8.03
C VAL A 327 17.60 21.00 6.90
N ILE A 328 18.01 20.71 5.67
CA ILE A 328 17.22 20.95 4.47
C ILE A 328 16.59 19.69 3.89
N ASP A 329 17.18 18.51 4.17
CA ASP A 329 16.68 17.22 3.65
C ASP A 329 17.11 16.06 4.56
N VAL A 330 16.40 14.95 4.46
CA VAL A 330 16.67 13.68 5.14
C VAL A 330 16.46 12.57 4.16
N HIS A 331 17.40 11.64 4.09
CA HIS A 331 17.28 10.45 3.27
C HIS A 331 17.53 9.18 4.08
N LEU A 332 16.56 8.28 4.09
CA LEU A 332 16.72 6.93 4.62
C LEU A 332 17.32 6.05 3.52
N SER A 333 18.47 5.44 3.78
CA SER A 333 19.08 4.50 2.83
C SER A 333 18.11 3.34 2.54
N CYS A 334 18.23 2.74 1.36
CA CYS A 334 17.36 1.64 0.90
C CYS A 334 17.31 0.45 1.87
N LEU A 335 18.34 0.28 2.66
CA LEU A 335 18.35 -0.59 3.81
C LEU A 335 17.99 0.27 5.03
N LEU A 336 16.73 0.33 5.39
CA LEU A 336 16.28 0.83 6.72
C LEU A 336 16.98 0.09 7.88
N TYR A 337 17.88 -0.80 7.57
CA TYR A 337 18.71 -1.69 8.37
C TYR A 337 20.09 -1.18 8.68
N THR A 338 20.51 -0.08 8.13
CA THR A 338 21.85 0.43 8.42
C THR A 338 21.98 1.05 9.80
N SER A 339 20.93 1.06 10.57
CA SER A 339 21.07 1.22 12.02
C SER A 339 21.83 0.07 12.68
N ASP A 340 21.88 -1.10 12.03
CA ASP A 340 22.69 -2.24 12.49
C ASP A 340 24.20 -2.00 12.34
N ALA A 341 24.60 -1.17 11.40
CA ALA A 341 25.98 -0.67 11.35
C ALA A 341 26.33 0.22 12.56
N ALA A 342 25.34 0.68 13.32
CA ALA A 342 25.54 1.38 14.58
C ALA A 342 25.72 0.43 15.77
N ASP A 343 25.25 -0.81 15.66
CA ASP A 343 25.44 -1.87 16.66
C ASP A 343 26.81 -2.54 16.52
N GLU A 344 27.41 -2.46 15.34
CA GLU A 344 28.82 -2.77 15.16
C GLU A 344 29.63 -1.57 15.65
N GLY A 345 30.01 -1.56 16.93
CA GLY A 345 30.66 -0.46 17.65
C GLY A 345 31.94 0.14 17.04
N LEU A 346 32.23 -0.16 15.78
CA LEU A 346 33.34 0.36 14.99
C LEU A 346 32.85 1.30 13.86
N GLY A 347 31.58 1.23 13.44
CA GLY A 347 31.10 1.99 12.27
C GLY A 347 30.78 3.45 12.53
N VAL A 348 30.21 3.77 13.68
CA VAL A 348 29.71 5.12 14.00
C VAL A 348 30.84 6.06 14.40
N ASP A 349 31.88 5.55 15.04
CA ASP A 349 32.99 6.36 15.55
C ASP A 349 33.92 6.88 14.44
N LEU A 350 33.93 6.24 13.28
CA LEU A 350 34.72 6.67 12.12
C LEU A 350 34.00 7.69 11.22
N GLY A 351 32.67 7.71 11.23
CA GLY A 351 31.84 8.62 10.42
C GLY A 351 31.59 9.99 11.04
N GLY A 352 31.57 10.07 12.37
CA GLY A 352 31.22 11.31 13.09
C GLY A 352 32.37 12.29 13.34
N ARG A 353 33.60 11.95 12.99
CA ARG A 353 34.79 12.76 13.29
C ARG A 353 35.56 13.28 12.08
N ARG A 354 35.02 13.19 10.90
CA ARG A 354 35.71 13.75 9.73
C ARG A 354 34.83 14.73 8.97
#